data_91b80d2b1d4cc246d3f36671f0c5f620
#
_entry.id   91b80d2b1d4cc246d3f36671f0c5f620
#
_cell.length_a   1.000
_cell.length_b   1.000
_cell.length_c   1.000
_cell.angle_alpha   90.00
_cell.angle_beta   90.00
_cell.angle_gamma   90.00
#
_symmetry.space_group_name_H-M   'P 1'
#
loop_
_entity.id
_entity.type
_entity.pdbx_description
1 polymer ?
#
loop_
_entity_poly.entity_id
_entity_poly.type
_entity_poly.pdbx_seq_one_letter_code
_entity_poly.pdbx_strand_id
1 'polypeptide(L)'
;MEKYEGYNLRFKDALIGVQFLFVAFGALVLVPILTGLDTSVALFTAGIGTLLFQLITRKNVPPIFLASSFAFIAPLSFGVKEWGIAATMGGVVAAGLFYVALSLLIRLKGEGFLHKILPPVVVGPVIMTIGLILSPAAVNMVMGKGKEALYTQGQSLTIALISLSAVIVVMMFGRGMLRLVPILCGIAAGYCASLFVGIVDFTPILSAPWFAVPSFTAPVFKLEAVIYMVPIAIAPAIEHIGDMLAIRNVTKENFLKNPGLKSTLLGDGLATSLAGCFGGPPNTTYSEVTGAVSITKAYNPAIMTFAALAAILLAFVGKLGAALSTIPAPVIGGIMLLLFGIIASVGMETLIKNGVDLAEPRNMIIVALIFVCAVGGMVLDFGAMSFSGVGLGALIGITLNLVLPKTKHFDGY
;
A
#
# COMPACT_ATOMS: atom_id res chain seq x y z
N MET A 1 -25.70 -10.81 -16.35
CA MET A 1 -24.47 -10.66 -15.53
C MET A 1 -23.41 -10.09 -16.43
N GLU A 2 -22.92 -8.90 -16.13
CA GLU A 2 -21.75 -8.36 -16.84
C GLU A 2 -20.57 -9.29 -16.57
N LYS A 3 -19.95 -9.74 -17.64
CA LYS A 3 -18.84 -10.69 -17.64
C LYS A 3 -17.56 -9.91 -17.94
N TYR A 4 -16.42 -10.34 -17.42
CA TYR A 4 -15.14 -9.83 -17.88
C TYR A 4 -15.01 -10.07 -19.39
N GLU A 5 -14.84 -8.96 -20.15
CA GLU A 5 -14.82 -8.97 -21.64
C GLU A 5 -13.39 -8.75 -22.19
N GLY A 6 -12.39 -8.69 -21.32
CA GLY A 6 -11.03 -8.31 -21.71
C GLY A 6 -10.82 -6.79 -21.81
N TYR A 7 -9.66 -6.39 -22.30
CA TYR A 7 -9.28 -5.00 -22.46
C TYR A 7 -9.97 -4.39 -23.69
N ASN A 8 -10.81 -3.37 -23.48
CA ASN A 8 -11.50 -2.65 -24.54
C ASN A 8 -11.51 -1.15 -24.23
N LEU A 9 -10.76 -0.37 -24.99
CA LEU A 9 -10.64 1.07 -24.79
C LEU A 9 -11.91 1.77 -25.32
N ARG A 10 -12.76 2.23 -24.41
CA ARG A 10 -14.00 2.97 -24.73
C ARG A 10 -13.94 4.32 -24.02
N PHE A 11 -14.04 5.41 -24.76
CA PHE A 11 -13.97 6.75 -24.20
C PHE A 11 -15.03 7.04 -23.11
N LYS A 12 -16.19 6.39 -23.18
CA LYS A 12 -17.23 6.47 -22.15
C LYS A 12 -16.78 5.98 -20.78
N ASP A 13 -15.74 5.15 -20.73
CA ASP A 13 -15.19 4.61 -19.50
C ASP A 13 -14.21 5.60 -18.81
N ALA A 14 -13.87 6.73 -19.46
CA ALA A 14 -12.94 7.72 -18.92
C ALA A 14 -13.43 8.33 -17.60
N LEU A 15 -14.71 8.67 -17.50
CA LEU A 15 -15.29 9.23 -16.28
C LEU A 15 -15.20 8.23 -15.12
N ILE A 16 -15.49 6.95 -15.39
CA ILE A 16 -15.37 5.88 -14.41
C ILE A 16 -13.90 5.72 -14.00
N GLY A 17 -12.95 5.81 -14.94
CA GLY A 17 -11.52 5.77 -14.66
C GLY A 17 -11.07 6.86 -13.71
N VAL A 18 -11.48 8.11 -13.92
CA VAL A 18 -11.21 9.22 -12.99
C VAL A 18 -11.77 8.92 -11.60
N GLN A 19 -12.96 8.34 -11.52
CA GLN A 19 -13.56 7.95 -10.23
C GLN A 19 -12.73 6.86 -9.51
N PHE A 20 -12.20 5.89 -10.26
CA PHE A 20 -11.32 4.86 -9.69
C PHE A 20 -9.99 5.41 -9.17
N LEU A 21 -9.46 6.47 -9.78
CA LEU A 21 -8.31 7.17 -9.22
C LEU A 21 -8.61 7.69 -7.81
N PHE A 22 -9.81 8.25 -7.58
CA PHE A 22 -10.19 8.73 -6.25
C PHE A 22 -10.38 7.60 -5.23
N VAL A 23 -10.65 6.37 -5.65
CA VAL A 23 -10.64 5.19 -4.76
C VAL A 23 -9.23 4.92 -4.23
N ALA A 24 -8.22 5.01 -5.10
CA ALA A 24 -6.82 4.82 -4.75
C ALA A 24 -6.18 6.06 -4.09
N PHE A 25 -6.90 7.20 -4.05
CA PHE A 25 -6.35 8.49 -3.64
C PHE A 25 -5.82 8.49 -2.21
N GLY A 26 -6.42 7.67 -1.32
CA GLY A 26 -5.94 7.52 0.05
C GLY A 26 -4.45 7.15 0.12
N ALA A 27 -4.03 6.09 -0.54
CA ALA A 27 -2.62 5.68 -0.55
C ALA A 27 -1.73 6.68 -1.30
N LEU A 28 -2.23 7.25 -2.41
CA LEU A 28 -1.48 8.21 -3.23
C LEU A 28 -1.19 9.53 -2.51
N VAL A 29 -1.97 9.87 -1.49
CA VAL A 29 -1.81 11.09 -0.69
C VAL A 29 -1.14 10.78 0.64
N LEU A 30 -1.62 9.76 1.37
CA LEU A 30 -1.17 9.51 2.74
C LEU A 30 0.27 8.98 2.79
N VAL A 31 0.65 8.08 1.87
CA VAL A 31 2.01 7.51 1.88
C VAL A 31 3.08 8.59 1.66
N PRO A 32 3.02 9.43 0.62
CA PRO A 32 4.04 10.47 0.43
C PRO A 32 4.06 11.49 1.58
N ILE A 33 2.92 11.94 2.10
CA ILE A 33 2.87 12.88 3.23
C ILE A 33 3.55 12.28 4.48
N LEU A 34 3.29 11.02 4.80
CA LEU A 34 3.87 10.35 5.97
C LEU A 34 5.36 10.08 5.83
N THR A 35 5.84 9.92 4.61
CA THR A 35 7.23 9.55 4.32
C THR A 35 8.10 10.74 3.91
N GLY A 36 7.51 11.94 3.77
CA GLY A 36 8.21 13.13 3.30
C GLY A 36 8.52 13.14 1.80
N LEU A 37 7.81 12.30 1.02
CA LEU A 37 7.93 12.26 -0.44
C LEU A 37 6.93 13.23 -1.10
N ASP A 38 7.17 13.57 -2.36
CA ASP A 38 6.29 14.44 -3.15
C ASP A 38 5.03 13.68 -3.61
N THR A 39 3.85 14.21 -3.26
CA THR A 39 2.55 13.63 -3.64
C THR A 39 2.34 13.65 -5.17
N SER A 40 2.85 14.66 -5.86
CA SER A 40 2.77 14.74 -7.33
C SER A 40 3.61 13.63 -7.99
N VAL A 41 4.80 13.33 -7.44
CA VAL A 41 5.62 12.20 -7.88
C VAL A 41 4.90 10.87 -7.62
N ALA A 42 4.22 10.72 -6.47
CA ALA A 42 3.45 9.51 -6.17
C ALA A 42 2.30 9.29 -7.18
N LEU A 43 1.56 10.35 -7.53
CA LEU A 43 0.51 10.30 -8.56
C LEU A 43 1.08 9.91 -9.93
N PHE A 44 2.18 10.54 -10.33
CA PHE A 44 2.85 10.26 -11.60
C PHE A 44 3.31 8.79 -11.67
N THR A 45 4.02 8.33 -10.64
CA THR A 45 4.60 6.98 -10.61
C THR A 45 3.54 5.89 -10.51
N ALA A 46 2.42 6.12 -9.81
CA ALA A 46 1.28 5.21 -9.82
C ALA A 46 0.64 5.10 -11.22
N GLY A 47 0.49 6.23 -11.90
CA GLY A 47 -0.04 6.25 -13.26
C GLY A 47 0.85 5.50 -14.25
N ILE A 48 2.14 5.86 -14.36
CA ILE A 48 3.07 5.15 -15.28
C ILE A 48 3.28 3.69 -14.86
N GLY A 49 3.31 3.40 -13.55
CA GLY A 49 3.42 2.04 -13.01
C GLY A 49 2.23 1.18 -13.42
N THR A 50 0.99 1.71 -13.33
CA THR A 50 -0.22 1.02 -13.77
C THR A 50 -0.20 0.74 -15.27
N LEU A 51 0.21 1.71 -16.11
CA LEU A 51 0.34 1.50 -17.56
C LEU A 51 1.39 0.43 -17.89
N LEU A 52 2.53 0.45 -17.19
CA LEU A 52 3.57 -0.56 -17.34
C LEU A 52 3.08 -1.95 -16.94
N PHE A 53 2.36 -2.05 -15.83
CA PHE A 53 1.73 -3.29 -15.38
C PHE A 53 0.78 -3.86 -16.42
N GLN A 54 -0.09 -3.03 -17.01
CA GLN A 54 -1.01 -3.42 -18.07
C GLN A 54 -0.27 -3.89 -19.33
N LEU A 55 0.82 -3.22 -19.69
CA LEU A 55 1.65 -3.62 -20.84
C LEU A 55 2.28 -5.00 -20.64
N ILE A 56 2.76 -5.30 -19.43
CA ILE A 56 3.37 -6.59 -19.10
C ILE A 56 2.31 -7.69 -19.06
N THR A 57 1.12 -7.37 -18.55
CA THR A 57 0.01 -8.31 -18.42
C THR A 57 -0.92 -8.37 -19.65
N ARG A 58 -0.52 -7.78 -20.80
CA ARG A 58 -1.35 -7.58 -22.00
C ARG A 58 -2.06 -8.80 -22.56
N LYS A 59 -1.64 -10.00 -22.20
CA LYS A 59 -2.30 -11.25 -22.63
C LYS A 59 -3.69 -11.43 -21.99
N ASN A 60 -3.86 -10.98 -20.76
CA ASN A 60 -5.12 -10.95 -20.02
C ASN A 60 -4.95 -9.95 -18.84
N VAL A 61 -5.32 -8.71 -19.08
CA VAL A 61 -5.06 -7.59 -18.17
C VAL A 61 -6.01 -7.64 -16.97
N PRO A 62 -5.54 -7.76 -15.74
CA PRO A 62 -6.41 -7.60 -14.58
C PRO A 62 -6.91 -6.15 -14.45
N PRO A 63 -8.20 -5.91 -14.09
CA PRO A 63 -8.71 -4.57 -13.83
C PRO A 63 -8.23 -4.05 -12.47
N ILE A 64 -6.93 -3.73 -12.37
CA ILE A 64 -6.23 -3.29 -11.17
C ILE A 64 -5.50 -1.99 -11.46
N PHE A 65 -5.55 -1.08 -10.49
CA PHE A 65 -4.75 0.13 -10.43
C PHE A 65 -3.68 -0.03 -9.37
N LEU A 66 -2.44 0.35 -9.67
CA LEU A 66 -1.34 0.34 -8.71
C LEU A 66 -1.30 1.65 -7.94
N ALA A 67 -1.09 1.57 -6.63
CA ALA A 67 -0.96 2.72 -5.76
C ALA A 67 0.20 2.55 -4.78
N SER A 68 0.49 3.58 -3.98
CA SER A 68 1.60 3.57 -3.03
C SER A 68 1.41 2.52 -1.93
N SER A 69 2.42 1.70 -1.68
CA SER A 69 2.36 0.63 -0.70
C SER A 69 2.44 1.13 0.74
N PHE A 70 1.45 0.82 1.56
CA PHE A 70 1.44 1.11 3.00
C PHE A 70 2.53 0.35 3.78
N ALA A 71 2.93 -0.84 3.31
CA ALA A 71 3.97 -1.63 3.95
C ALA A 71 5.33 -0.91 3.99
N PHE A 72 5.55 0.01 3.07
CA PHE A 72 6.79 0.77 2.99
C PHE A 72 6.77 2.10 3.76
N ILE A 73 5.69 2.50 4.42
CA ILE A 73 5.64 3.80 5.14
C ILE A 73 6.75 3.89 6.18
N ALA A 74 6.84 2.94 7.10
CA ALA A 74 7.85 2.95 8.16
C ALA A 74 9.28 2.91 7.60
N PRO A 75 9.63 1.99 6.67
CA PRO A 75 10.94 1.95 6.07
C PRO A 75 11.28 3.18 5.22
N LEU A 76 10.35 3.74 4.49
CA LEU A 76 10.57 4.99 3.75
C LEU A 76 10.81 6.16 4.69
N SER A 77 9.98 6.31 5.74
CA SER A 77 10.15 7.38 6.73
C SER A 77 11.51 7.29 7.42
N PHE A 78 11.96 6.08 7.76
CA PHE A 78 13.29 5.84 8.31
C PHE A 78 14.38 6.19 7.29
N GLY A 79 14.30 5.63 6.08
CA GLY A 79 15.31 5.81 5.04
C GLY A 79 15.46 7.27 4.60
N VAL A 80 14.33 7.98 4.39
CA VAL A 80 14.36 9.40 4.02
C VAL A 80 15.02 10.25 5.10
N LYS A 81 14.78 9.94 6.38
CA LYS A 81 15.39 10.64 7.50
C LYS A 81 16.88 10.34 7.65
N GLU A 82 17.28 9.08 7.47
CA GLU A 82 18.63 8.60 7.74
C GLU A 82 19.59 8.83 6.55
N TRP A 83 19.11 8.57 5.33
CA TRP A 83 19.96 8.58 4.13
C TRP A 83 19.54 9.61 3.08
N GLY A 84 18.41 10.29 3.29
CA GLY A 84 17.79 11.17 2.29
C GLY A 84 17.00 10.42 1.22
N ILE A 85 16.23 11.18 0.42
CA ILE A 85 15.32 10.61 -0.57
C ILE A 85 16.07 9.78 -1.62
N ALA A 86 17.14 10.33 -2.22
CA ALA A 86 17.85 9.67 -3.32
C ALA A 86 18.39 8.28 -2.96
N ALA A 87 19.02 8.13 -1.78
CA ALA A 87 19.55 6.84 -1.34
C ALA A 87 18.44 5.86 -0.96
N THR A 88 17.37 6.33 -0.35
CA THR A 88 16.18 5.54 -0.06
C THR A 88 15.54 4.99 -1.34
N MET A 89 15.48 5.80 -2.39
CA MET A 89 14.94 5.39 -3.69
C MET A 89 15.82 4.33 -4.36
N GLY A 90 17.13 4.32 -4.16
CA GLY A 90 18.00 3.20 -4.58
C GLY A 90 17.58 1.87 -3.94
N GLY A 91 17.20 1.91 -2.65
CA GLY A 91 16.61 0.77 -1.95
C GLY A 91 15.25 0.35 -2.51
N VAL A 92 14.39 1.31 -2.88
CA VAL A 92 13.08 1.04 -3.53
C VAL A 92 13.25 0.36 -4.89
N VAL A 93 14.19 0.84 -5.71
CA VAL A 93 14.52 0.17 -6.99
C VAL A 93 14.93 -1.27 -6.76
N ALA A 94 15.81 -1.52 -5.79
CA ALA A 94 16.26 -2.87 -5.44
C ALA A 94 15.10 -3.74 -4.91
N ALA A 95 14.18 -3.19 -4.13
CA ALA A 95 12.96 -3.88 -3.68
C ALA A 95 12.08 -4.31 -4.87
N GLY A 96 11.90 -3.45 -5.87
CA GLY A 96 11.18 -3.81 -7.09
C GLY A 96 11.91 -4.89 -7.91
N LEU A 97 13.24 -4.83 -8.00
CA LEU A 97 14.06 -5.87 -8.64
C LEU A 97 13.97 -7.21 -7.90
N PHE A 98 13.78 -7.20 -6.58
CA PHE A 98 13.48 -8.42 -5.82
C PHE A 98 12.19 -9.09 -6.31
N TYR A 99 11.11 -8.34 -6.62
CA TYR A 99 9.91 -8.93 -7.22
C TYR A 99 10.18 -9.52 -8.61
N VAL A 100 11.02 -8.86 -9.40
CA VAL A 100 11.45 -9.40 -10.70
C VAL A 100 12.17 -10.74 -10.50
N ALA A 101 13.09 -10.83 -9.54
CA ALA A 101 13.77 -12.07 -9.20
C ALA A 101 12.78 -13.14 -8.70
N LEU A 102 11.82 -12.78 -7.87
CA LEU A 102 10.77 -13.68 -7.40
C LEU A 102 9.88 -14.18 -8.53
N SER A 103 9.51 -13.29 -9.48
CA SER A 103 8.79 -13.67 -10.71
C SER A 103 9.57 -14.69 -11.55
N LEU A 104 10.89 -14.52 -11.70
CA LEU A 104 11.76 -15.48 -12.40
C LEU A 104 11.83 -16.82 -11.67
N LEU A 105 11.90 -16.80 -10.33
CA LEU A 105 11.87 -18.03 -9.52
C LEU A 105 10.54 -18.79 -9.69
N ILE A 106 9.40 -18.08 -9.72
CA ILE A 106 8.09 -18.68 -9.99
C ILE A 106 8.06 -19.27 -11.41
N ARG A 107 8.67 -18.60 -12.38
CA ARG A 107 8.76 -19.11 -13.75
C ARG A 107 9.56 -20.41 -13.84
N LEU A 108 10.62 -20.56 -13.04
CA LEU A 108 11.52 -21.72 -13.05
C LEU A 108 11.01 -22.88 -12.19
N LYS A 109 10.46 -22.60 -10.99
CA LYS A 109 10.09 -23.62 -9.98
C LYS A 109 8.57 -23.83 -9.84
N GLY A 110 7.76 -23.01 -10.52
CA GLY A 110 6.32 -23.04 -10.40
C GLY A 110 5.77 -22.31 -9.16
N GLU A 111 4.45 -22.12 -9.12
CA GLU A 111 3.77 -21.36 -8.04
C GLU A 111 3.83 -22.09 -6.68
N GLY A 112 3.91 -23.42 -6.67
CA GLY A 112 3.99 -24.22 -5.44
C GLY A 112 5.20 -23.91 -4.56
N PHE A 113 6.30 -23.41 -5.14
CA PHE A 113 7.47 -22.96 -4.40
C PHE A 113 7.13 -21.78 -3.48
N LEU A 114 6.33 -20.86 -3.96
CA LEU A 114 5.93 -19.67 -3.21
C LEU A 114 5.05 -20.02 -2.01
N HIS A 115 4.04 -20.89 -2.20
CA HIS A 115 3.19 -21.39 -1.10
C HIS A 115 3.98 -22.14 -0.02
N LYS A 116 5.11 -22.74 -0.39
CA LYS A 116 5.99 -23.42 0.57
C LYS A 116 6.77 -22.45 1.45
N ILE A 117 7.21 -21.31 0.89
CA ILE A 117 8.02 -20.32 1.61
C ILE A 117 7.12 -19.35 2.37
N LEU A 118 6.00 -18.97 1.79
CA LEU A 118 5.06 -17.95 2.25
C LEU A 118 3.67 -18.57 2.49
N PRO A 119 3.53 -19.50 3.44
CA PRO A 119 2.21 -20.04 3.82
C PRO A 119 1.41 -18.99 4.60
N PRO A 120 0.09 -19.12 4.69
CA PRO A 120 -0.78 -18.19 5.42
C PRO A 120 -0.36 -17.90 6.86
N VAL A 121 0.23 -18.88 7.55
CA VAL A 121 0.74 -18.74 8.92
C VAL A 121 1.90 -17.73 9.04
N VAL A 122 2.62 -17.46 7.94
CA VAL A 122 3.64 -16.42 7.87
C VAL A 122 3.05 -15.11 7.36
N VAL A 123 2.25 -15.21 6.29
CA VAL A 123 1.65 -14.09 5.57
C VAL A 123 0.76 -13.24 6.47
N GLY A 124 -0.20 -13.87 7.13
CA GLY A 124 -1.19 -13.19 7.98
C GLY A 124 -0.54 -12.31 9.05
N PRO A 125 0.33 -12.87 9.91
CA PRO A 125 1.02 -12.10 10.95
C PRO A 125 1.90 -10.98 10.38
N VAL A 126 2.58 -11.19 9.26
CA VAL A 126 3.40 -10.14 8.62
C VAL A 126 2.52 -8.96 8.19
N ILE A 127 1.36 -9.20 7.57
CA ILE A 127 0.40 -8.13 7.21
C ILE A 127 -0.12 -7.44 8.48
N MET A 128 -0.46 -8.20 9.54
CA MET A 128 -0.91 -7.61 10.81
C MET A 128 0.14 -6.66 11.41
N THR A 129 1.43 -7.02 11.36
CA THR A 129 2.50 -6.19 11.91
C THR A 129 2.63 -4.85 11.19
N ILE A 130 2.27 -4.73 9.90
CA ILE A 130 2.26 -3.45 9.17
C ILE A 130 1.34 -2.45 9.88
N GLY A 131 0.09 -2.83 10.10
CA GLY A 131 -0.88 -1.98 10.78
C GLY A 131 -0.48 -1.63 12.23
N LEU A 132 0.00 -2.63 12.98
CA LEU A 132 0.37 -2.46 14.38
C LEU A 132 1.61 -1.55 14.58
N ILE A 133 2.64 -1.70 13.75
CA ILE A 133 3.86 -0.87 13.83
C ILE A 133 3.57 0.59 13.50
N LEU A 134 2.61 0.86 12.61
CA LEU A 134 2.26 2.21 12.20
C LEU A 134 1.22 2.87 13.12
N SER A 135 0.51 2.10 13.96
CA SER A 135 -0.55 2.61 14.82
C SER A 135 -0.09 3.71 15.80
N PRO A 136 1.12 3.67 16.41
CA PRO A 136 1.58 4.77 17.27
C PRO A 136 1.72 6.10 16.53
N ALA A 137 2.08 6.08 15.25
CA ALA A 137 2.17 7.30 14.44
C ALA A 137 0.78 7.95 14.27
N ALA A 138 -0.24 7.15 13.96
CA ALA A 138 -1.62 7.63 13.87
C ALA A 138 -2.11 8.21 15.20
N VAL A 139 -1.89 7.50 16.31
CA VAL A 139 -2.25 7.97 17.66
C VAL A 139 -1.55 9.29 17.99
N ASN A 140 -0.27 9.43 17.71
CA ASN A 140 0.47 10.67 17.97
C ASN A 140 -0.08 11.85 17.15
N MET A 141 -0.47 11.64 15.89
CA MET A 141 -1.12 12.67 15.06
C MET A 141 -2.47 13.09 15.65
N VAL A 142 -3.29 12.14 16.08
CA VAL A 142 -4.59 12.40 16.69
C VAL A 142 -4.43 13.16 18.03
N MET A 143 -3.42 12.82 18.81
CA MET A 143 -3.12 13.45 20.09
C MET A 143 -2.40 14.80 19.95
N GLY A 144 -2.15 15.27 18.73
CA GLY A 144 -1.45 16.54 18.50
C GLY A 144 0.02 16.51 18.94
N LYS A 145 0.64 15.34 19.04
CA LYS A 145 2.05 15.17 19.39
C LYS A 145 2.92 15.22 18.14
N GLY A 146 3.08 16.40 17.56
CA GLY A 146 3.95 16.64 16.40
C GLY A 146 4.97 17.74 16.71
N LYS A 147 6.00 17.87 15.85
CA LYS A 147 7.08 18.86 16.05
C LYS A 147 6.63 20.32 16.02
N GLU A 148 5.46 20.59 15.47
CA GLU A 148 4.85 21.93 15.35
C GLU A 148 3.37 21.83 15.69
N ALA A 149 3.05 21.76 17.00
CA ALA A 149 1.66 21.82 17.45
C ALA A 149 1.14 23.26 17.30
N LEU A 150 0.70 23.62 16.09
CA LEU A 150 -0.03 24.88 15.81
C LEU A 150 -1.43 24.88 16.43
N TYR A 151 -1.81 23.79 17.12
CA TYR A 151 -3.15 23.55 17.67
C TYR A 151 -3.10 22.81 19.01
N THR A 152 -4.12 23.03 19.82
CA THR A 152 -4.26 22.33 21.12
C THR A 152 -4.60 20.86 20.91
N GLN A 153 -4.31 20.02 21.91
CA GLN A 153 -4.68 18.60 21.88
C GLN A 153 -6.19 18.40 21.68
N GLY A 154 -7.04 19.26 22.27
CA GLY A 154 -8.50 19.21 22.10
C GLY A 154 -8.91 19.46 20.66
N GLN A 155 -8.32 20.47 20.00
CA GLN A 155 -8.58 20.77 18.59
C GLN A 155 -8.14 19.60 17.71
N SER A 156 -6.94 19.05 17.96
CA SER A 156 -6.42 17.89 17.24
C SER A 156 -7.36 16.70 17.34
N LEU A 157 -7.77 16.34 18.54
CA LEU A 157 -8.68 15.21 18.78
C LEU A 157 -10.04 15.43 18.10
N THR A 158 -10.61 16.63 18.19
CA THR A 158 -11.89 16.95 17.55
C THR A 158 -11.84 16.80 16.04
N ILE A 159 -10.81 17.36 15.38
CA ILE A 159 -10.62 17.25 13.94
C ILE A 159 -10.42 15.79 13.53
N ALA A 160 -9.60 15.06 14.25
CA ALA A 160 -9.35 13.64 13.98
C ALA A 160 -10.62 12.80 14.12
N LEU A 161 -11.45 13.05 15.15
CA LEU A 161 -12.72 12.36 15.33
C LEU A 161 -13.74 12.69 14.23
N ILE A 162 -13.79 13.94 13.74
CA ILE A 162 -14.63 14.32 12.61
C ILE A 162 -14.20 13.56 11.35
N SER A 163 -12.89 13.52 11.05
CA SER A 163 -12.35 12.78 9.90
C SER A 163 -12.67 11.29 10.00
N LEU A 164 -12.39 10.69 11.15
CA LEU A 164 -12.65 9.27 11.42
C LEU A 164 -14.14 8.94 11.28
N SER A 165 -15.01 9.76 11.92
CA SER A 165 -16.45 9.55 11.86
C SER A 165 -16.98 9.65 10.44
N ALA A 166 -16.48 10.59 9.63
CA ALA A 166 -16.87 10.72 8.24
C ALA A 166 -16.50 9.47 7.42
N VAL A 167 -15.28 8.92 7.62
CA VAL A 167 -14.89 7.67 6.97
C VAL A 167 -15.81 6.52 7.37
N ILE A 168 -16.07 6.35 8.68
CA ILE A 168 -16.92 5.27 9.20
C ILE A 168 -18.34 5.39 8.65
N VAL A 169 -18.92 6.58 8.70
CA VAL A 169 -20.29 6.83 8.20
C VAL A 169 -20.40 6.50 6.72
N VAL A 170 -19.42 6.94 5.92
CA VAL A 170 -19.43 6.66 4.48
C VAL A 170 -19.19 5.18 4.19
N MET A 171 -18.32 4.50 4.92
CA MET A 171 -18.12 3.05 4.78
C MET A 171 -19.38 2.24 5.13
N MET A 172 -20.08 2.63 6.18
CA MET A 172 -21.24 1.87 6.69
C MET A 172 -22.55 2.22 5.95
N PHE A 173 -22.77 3.49 5.66
CA PHE A 173 -24.05 3.99 5.16
C PHE A 173 -23.98 4.57 3.75
N GLY A 174 -22.76 4.72 3.18
CA GLY A 174 -22.55 5.26 1.84
C GLY A 174 -23.25 4.41 0.77
N ARG A 175 -23.86 5.08 -0.21
CA ARG A 175 -24.55 4.45 -1.35
C ARG A 175 -23.95 4.93 -2.65
N GLY A 176 -23.96 4.07 -3.67
CA GLY A 176 -23.45 4.40 -5.00
C GLY A 176 -21.97 4.80 -4.95
N MET A 177 -21.64 5.93 -5.55
CA MET A 177 -20.27 6.44 -5.67
C MET A 177 -19.62 6.84 -4.35
N LEU A 178 -20.40 7.35 -3.38
CA LEU A 178 -19.85 7.75 -2.08
C LEU A 178 -19.20 6.57 -1.35
N ARG A 179 -19.76 5.37 -1.45
CA ARG A 179 -19.22 4.16 -0.82
C ARG A 179 -17.82 3.81 -1.32
N LEU A 180 -17.43 4.31 -2.49
CA LEU A 180 -16.14 4.00 -3.10
C LEU A 180 -15.01 4.93 -2.63
N VAL A 181 -15.34 6.07 -2.03
CA VAL A 181 -14.37 7.13 -1.67
C VAL A 181 -14.43 7.55 -0.18
N PRO A 182 -14.51 6.61 0.78
CA PRO A 182 -14.67 6.95 2.19
C PRO A 182 -13.50 7.78 2.72
N ILE A 183 -12.27 7.46 2.32
CA ILE A 183 -11.06 8.18 2.74
C ILE A 183 -11.10 9.63 2.26
N LEU A 184 -11.49 9.86 1.00
CA LEU A 184 -11.62 11.22 0.46
C LEU A 184 -12.69 12.03 1.22
N CYS A 185 -13.81 11.40 1.58
CA CYS A 185 -14.82 12.04 2.41
C CYS A 185 -14.30 12.39 3.80
N GLY A 186 -13.48 11.52 4.40
CA GLY A 186 -12.80 11.79 5.67
C GLY A 186 -11.83 12.95 5.58
N ILE A 187 -11.02 13.00 4.50
CA ILE A 187 -10.12 14.14 4.22
C ILE A 187 -10.94 15.42 4.10
N ALA A 188 -11.98 15.42 3.28
CA ALA A 188 -12.80 16.61 3.04
C ALA A 188 -13.47 17.13 4.34
N ALA A 189 -14.08 16.23 5.12
CA ALA A 189 -14.72 16.59 6.39
C ALA A 189 -13.72 17.15 7.42
N GLY A 190 -12.58 16.48 7.59
CA GLY A 190 -11.53 16.93 8.50
C GLY A 190 -10.86 18.21 8.05
N TYR A 191 -10.65 18.37 6.74
CA TYR A 191 -10.12 19.61 6.18
C TYR A 191 -11.08 20.78 6.38
N CYS A 192 -12.38 20.59 6.13
CA CYS A 192 -13.42 21.59 6.44
C CYS A 192 -13.41 21.95 7.93
N ALA A 193 -13.35 20.96 8.83
CA ALA A 193 -13.25 21.23 10.27
C ALA A 193 -12.00 22.03 10.61
N SER A 194 -10.88 21.72 9.97
CA SER A 194 -9.59 22.44 10.14
C SER A 194 -9.67 23.90 9.66
N LEU A 195 -10.46 24.16 8.61
CA LEU A 195 -10.74 25.53 8.14
C LEU A 195 -11.52 26.34 9.18
N PHE A 196 -12.56 25.76 9.78
CA PHE A 196 -13.34 26.42 10.84
C PHE A 196 -12.51 26.73 12.08
N VAL A 197 -11.51 25.89 12.39
CA VAL A 197 -10.60 26.10 13.53
C VAL A 197 -9.49 27.10 13.16
N GLY A 198 -9.26 27.39 11.86
CA GLY A 198 -8.27 28.36 11.38
C GLY A 198 -6.83 27.84 11.40
N ILE A 199 -6.63 26.52 11.34
CA ILE A 199 -5.27 25.91 11.38
C ILE A 199 -4.70 25.58 10.00
N VAL A 200 -5.42 25.87 8.92
CA VAL A 200 -4.95 25.61 7.56
C VAL A 200 -4.15 26.80 7.03
N ASP A 201 -2.91 26.55 6.65
CA ASP A 201 -2.08 27.53 5.95
C ASP A 201 -2.31 27.45 4.44
N PHE A 202 -2.86 28.51 3.86
CA PHE A 202 -3.09 28.62 2.42
C PHE A 202 -1.89 29.12 1.61
N THR A 203 -0.82 29.56 2.27
CA THR A 203 0.36 30.12 1.59
C THR A 203 0.94 29.19 0.52
N PRO A 204 1.07 27.87 0.76
CA PRO A 204 1.55 26.96 -0.27
C PRO A 204 0.64 26.89 -1.50
N ILE A 205 -0.70 26.94 -1.30
CA ILE A 205 -1.67 26.90 -2.41
C ILE A 205 -1.62 28.21 -3.23
N LEU A 206 -1.52 29.34 -2.55
CA LEU A 206 -1.51 30.65 -3.21
C LEU A 206 -0.23 30.84 -4.04
N SER A 207 0.92 30.41 -3.51
CA SER A 207 2.22 30.55 -4.17
C SER A 207 2.46 29.51 -5.27
N ALA A 208 1.79 28.34 -5.24
CA ALA A 208 1.99 27.30 -6.24
C ALA A 208 1.48 27.71 -7.63
N PRO A 209 2.22 27.40 -8.70
CA PRO A 209 1.73 27.59 -10.06
C PRO A 209 0.62 26.56 -10.40
N TRP A 210 -0.20 26.87 -11.40
CA TRP A 210 -1.18 25.91 -11.91
C TRP A 210 -0.52 24.69 -12.54
N PHE A 211 0.56 24.90 -13.28
CA PHE A 211 1.36 23.81 -13.85
C PHE A 211 2.73 23.77 -13.18
N ALA A 212 3.10 22.60 -12.66
CA ALA A 212 4.40 22.35 -12.06
C ALA A 212 4.90 20.95 -12.47
N VAL A 213 6.19 20.86 -12.74
CA VAL A 213 6.83 19.55 -12.90
C VAL A 213 7.02 18.95 -11.52
N PRO A 214 6.59 17.68 -11.26
CA PRO A 214 6.85 17.02 -9.99
C PRO A 214 8.32 17.00 -9.61
N SER A 215 8.63 17.02 -8.33
CA SER A 215 9.99 17.06 -7.79
C SER A 215 10.70 15.71 -7.94
N PHE A 216 10.93 15.27 -9.17
CA PHE A 216 11.59 14.01 -9.46
C PHE A 216 12.97 13.92 -8.83
N THR A 217 13.28 12.79 -8.21
CA THR A 217 14.58 12.52 -7.58
C THR A 217 15.15 11.21 -8.14
N ALA A 218 16.32 11.29 -8.74
CA ALA A 218 17.02 10.10 -9.24
C ALA A 218 17.55 9.26 -8.07
N PRO A 219 17.54 7.91 -8.17
CA PRO A 219 18.03 7.04 -7.13
C PRO A 219 19.57 7.05 -7.04
N VAL A 220 20.07 6.97 -5.82
CA VAL A 220 21.48 6.69 -5.51
C VAL A 220 21.55 5.35 -4.80
N PHE A 221 22.35 4.42 -5.32
CA PHE A 221 22.47 3.07 -4.75
C PHE A 221 23.44 3.08 -3.56
N LYS A 222 22.88 3.11 -2.35
CA LYS A 222 23.59 2.95 -1.09
C LYS A 222 23.32 1.55 -0.55
N LEU A 223 24.37 0.79 -0.25
CA LEU A 223 24.25 -0.62 0.12
C LEU A 223 23.33 -0.83 1.34
N GLU A 224 23.45 0.01 2.35
CA GLU A 224 22.63 -0.05 3.56
C GLU A 224 21.13 0.13 3.25
N ALA A 225 20.79 1.08 2.38
CA ALA A 225 19.41 1.33 1.95
C ALA A 225 18.86 0.13 1.15
N VAL A 226 19.67 -0.47 0.28
CA VAL A 226 19.29 -1.66 -0.50
C VAL A 226 19.01 -2.83 0.43
N ILE A 227 19.93 -3.14 1.34
CA ILE A 227 19.82 -4.27 2.27
C ILE A 227 18.62 -4.08 3.21
N TYR A 228 18.34 -2.84 3.62
CA TYR A 228 17.21 -2.53 4.49
C TYR A 228 15.85 -2.67 3.77
N MET A 229 15.75 -2.19 2.51
CA MET A 229 14.47 -2.16 1.77
C MET A 229 14.06 -3.51 1.17
N VAL A 230 15.03 -4.32 0.70
CA VAL A 230 14.73 -5.58 0.00
C VAL A 230 13.93 -6.58 0.83
N PRO A 231 14.23 -6.86 2.11
CA PRO A 231 13.43 -7.80 2.90
C PRO A 231 11.97 -7.36 3.11
N ILE A 232 11.73 -6.04 3.13
CA ILE A 232 10.39 -5.48 3.32
C ILE A 232 9.49 -5.78 2.11
N ALA A 233 10.09 -5.88 0.93
CA ALA A 233 9.40 -6.22 -0.32
C ALA A 233 8.68 -7.58 -0.27
N ILE A 234 9.03 -8.45 0.66
CA ILE A 234 8.35 -9.75 0.86
C ILE A 234 6.87 -9.53 1.21
N ALA A 235 6.57 -8.58 2.09
CA ALA A 235 5.20 -8.35 2.56
C ALA A 235 4.25 -7.90 1.43
N PRO A 236 4.54 -6.86 0.63
CA PRO A 236 3.67 -6.50 -0.48
C PRO A 236 3.68 -7.53 -1.63
N ALA A 237 4.75 -8.32 -1.81
CA ALA A 237 4.71 -9.43 -2.77
C ALA A 237 3.65 -10.48 -2.39
N ILE A 238 3.44 -10.68 -1.11
CA ILE A 238 2.40 -11.54 -0.56
C ILE A 238 1.02 -10.89 -0.73
N GLU A 239 0.91 -9.59 -0.41
CA GLU A 239 -0.31 -8.80 -0.60
C GLU A 239 -0.77 -8.86 -2.06
N HIS A 240 0.14 -8.71 -3.01
CA HIS A 240 -0.11 -8.87 -4.44
C HIS A 240 -0.80 -10.20 -4.79
N ILE A 241 -0.35 -11.31 -4.20
CA ILE A 241 -0.98 -12.63 -4.44
C ILE A 241 -2.42 -12.64 -3.92
N GLY A 242 -2.64 -12.05 -2.74
CA GLY A 242 -3.97 -11.89 -2.15
C GLY A 242 -4.90 -11.08 -3.05
N ASP A 243 -4.41 -9.98 -3.61
CA ASP A 243 -5.16 -9.12 -4.51
C ASP A 243 -5.49 -9.81 -5.84
N MET A 244 -4.54 -10.62 -6.37
CA MET A 244 -4.81 -11.43 -7.56
C MET A 244 -5.89 -12.49 -7.31
N LEU A 245 -5.95 -13.07 -6.11
CA LEU A 245 -7.04 -13.97 -5.71
C LEU A 245 -8.35 -13.21 -5.52
N ALA A 246 -8.33 -12.02 -4.94
CA ALA A 246 -9.50 -11.18 -4.73
C ALA A 246 -10.14 -10.78 -6.08
N ILE A 247 -9.35 -10.24 -7.02
CA ILE A 247 -9.87 -9.82 -8.33
C ILE A 247 -10.37 -11.01 -9.16
N ARG A 248 -9.72 -12.19 -9.04
CA ARG A 248 -10.23 -13.44 -9.62
C ARG A 248 -11.63 -13.76 -9.09
N ASN A 249 -11.85 -13.66 -7.77
CA ASN A 249 -13.14 -13.96 -7.16
C ASN A 249 -14.24 -12.98 -7.61
N VAL A 250 -13.87 -11.74 -7.87
CA VAL A 250 -14.78 -10.68 -8.32
C VAL A 250 -15.14 -10.82 -9.78
N THR A 251 -14.15 -11.00 -10.66
CA THR A 251 -14.34 -11.04 -12.10
C THR A 251 -14.68 -12.43 -12.65
N LYS A 252 -14.45 -13.48 -11.82
CA LYS A 252 -14.50 -14.91 -12.20
C LYS A 252 -13.46 -15.31 -13.25
N GLU A 253 -12.47 -14.44 -13.53
CA GLU A 253 -11.37 -14.69 -14.44
C GLU A 253 -10.10 -15.11 -13.70
N ASN A 254 -9.39 -16.13 -14.19
CA ASN A 254 -8.23 -16.68 -13.49
C ASN A 254 -6.92 -16.02 -13.91
N PHE A 255 -6.64 -14.82 -13.38
CA PHE A 255 -5.42 -14.07 -13.64
C PHE A 255 -4.14 -14.72 -13.07
N LEU A 256 -4.27 -15.62 -12.10
CA LEU A 256 -3.13 -16.41 -11.62
C LEU A 256 -2.62 -17.38 -12.69
N LYS A 257 -3.51 -17.90 -13.55
CA LYS A 257 -3.16 -18.79 -14.65
C LYS A 257 -2.81 -18.03 -15.93
N ASN A 258 -3.59 -17.02 -16.27
CA ASN A 258 -3.41 -16.18 -17.47
C ASN A 258 -3.70 -14.71 -17.09
N PRO A 259 -2.72 -13.80 -17.15
CA PRO A 259 -1.36 -13.90 -17.71
C PRO A 259 -0.38 -14.70 -16.85
N GLY A 260 -0.80 -15.15 -15.66
CA GLY A 260 -0.05 -15.90 -14.69
C GLY A 260 0.62 -15.02 -13.64
N LEU A 261 0.73 -15.55 -12.40
CA LEU A 261 1.30 -14.85 -11.26
C LEU A 261 2.72 -14.28 -11.55
N LYS A 262 3.51 -15.02 -12.33
CA LYS A 262 4.84 -14.55 -12.80
C LYS A 262 4.76 -13.22 -13.55
N SER A 263 3.72 -13.01 -14.37
CA SER A 263 3.58 -11.78 -15.17
C SER A 263 3.05 -10.64 -14.34
N THR A 264 2.09 -10.90 -13.46
CA THR A 264 1.53 -9.87 -12.60
C THR A 264 2.54 -9.38 -11.55
N LEU A 265 3.32 -10.29 -10.95
CA LEU A 265 4.39 -9.93 -10.02
C LEU A 265 5.56 -9.23 -10.72
N LEU A 266 5.88 -9.62 -11.97
CA LEU A 266 6.86 -8.90 -12.79
C LEU A 266 6.41 -7.45 -13.03
N GLY A 267 5.13 -7.27 -13.37
CA GLY A 267 4.55 -5.95 -13.60
C GLY A 267 4.59 -5.06 -12.37
N ASP A 268 4.24 -5.62 -11.21
CA ASP A 268 4.27 -4.92 -9.92
C ASP A 268 5.72 -4.54 -9.52
N GLY A 269 6.67 -5.46 -9.69
CA GLY A 269 8.08 -5.21 -9.39
C GLY A 269 8.72 -4.15 -10.29
N LEU A 270 8.44 -4.20 -11.59
CA LEU A 270 8.94 -3.19 -12.51
C LEU A 270 8.27 -1.82 -12.29
N ALA A 271 6.98 -1.79 -11.92
CA ALA A 271 6.30 -0.56 -11.53
C ALA A 271 6.90 0.04 -10.25
N THR A 272 7.23 -0.79 -9.26
CA THR A 272 7.93 -0.37 -8.02
C THR A 272 9.33 0.16 -8.32
N SER A 273 10.13 -0.54 -9.14
CA SER A 273 11.45 -0.06 -9.56
C SER A 273 11.36 1.26 -10.32
N LEU A 274 10.39 1.37 -11.23
CA LEU A 274 10.14 2.60 -11.98
C LEU A 274 9.77 3.76 -11.05
N ALA A 275 8.92 3.52 -10.04
CA ALA A 275 8.59 4.54 -9.04
C ALA A 275 9.84 5.03 -8.31
N GLY A 276 10.72 4.13 -7.86
CA GLY A 276 12.00 4.48 -7.25
C GLY A 276 12.92 5.27 -8.17
N CYS A 277 12.91 4.99 -9.49
CA CYS A 277 13.70 5.76 -10.46
C CYS A 277 13.27 7.23 -10.58
N PHE A 278 12.02 7.55 -10.26
CA PHE A 278 11.49 8.92 -10.29
C PHE A 278 11.39 9.57 -8.90
N GLY A 279 11.76 8.88 -7.83
CA GLY A 279 11.65 9.43 -6.47
C GLY A 279 10.30 9.19 -5.81
N GLY A 280 9.47 8.31 -6.37
CA GLY A 280 8.16 7.98 -5.86
C GLY A 280 8.16 6.77 -4.92
N PRO A 281 7.11 6.63 -4.09
CA PRO A 281 6.95 5.46 -3.23
C PRO A 281 6.75 4.17 -4.04
N PRO A 282 7.12 3.00 -3.47
CA PRO A 282 6.87 1.71 -4.10
C PRO A 282 5.41 1.54 -4.47
N ASN A 283 5.14 1.06 -5.67
CA ASN A 283 3.81 0.72 -6.12
C ASN A 283 3.44 -0.71 -5.72
N THR A 284 2.17 -0.96 -5.47
CA THR A 284 1.60 -2.29 -5.28
C THR A 284 0.18 -2.34 -5.79
N THR A 285 -0.38 -3.54 -5.98
CA THR A 285 -1.80 -3.74 -6.24
C THR A 285 -2.63 -3.25 -5.06
N TYR A 286 -3.87 -2.79 -5.32
CA TYR A 286 -4.66 -2.09 -4.31
C TYR A 286 -6.03 -2.74 -4.13
N SER A 287 -6.25 -3.36 -2.96
CA SER A 287 -7.46 -4.12 -2.63
C SER A 287 -8.72 -3.28 -2.67
N GLU A 288 -8.65 -1.99 -2.31
CA GLU A 288 -9.79 -1.05 -2.32
C GLU A 288 -10.30 -0.85 -3.75
N VAL A 289 -9.41 -0.82 -4.74
CA VAL A 289 -9.78 -0.78 -6.15
C VAL A 289 -10.51 -2.05 -6.55
N THR A 290 -10.05 -3.22 -6.10
CA THR A 290 -10.75 -4.50 -6.32
C THR A 290 -12.14 -4.49 -5.67
N GLY A 291 -12.27 -3.91 -4.47
CA GLY A 291 -13.57 -3.67 -3.83
C GLY A 291 -14.50 -2.78 -4.67
N ALA A 292 -13.96 -1.69 -5.23
CA ALA A 292 -14.70 -0.81 -6.11
C ALA A 292 -15.14 -1.51 -7.40
N VAL A 293 -14.28 -2.32 -8.02
CA VAL A 293 -14.62 -3.16 -9.19
C VAL A 293 -15.77 -4.12 -8.86
N SER A 294 -15.77 -4.70 -7.65
CA SER A 294 -16.83 -5.59 -7.18
C SER A 294 -18.20 -4.90 -7.08
N ILE A 295 -18.20 -3.67 -6.55
CA ILE A 295 -19.43 -2.89 -6.33
C ILE A 295 -19.98 -2.33 -7.65
N THR A 296 -19.10 -1.77 -8.49
CA THR A 296 -19.48 -1.10 -9.74
C THR A 296 -19.67 -2.06 -10.89
N LYS A 297 -19.15 -3.29 -10.78
CA LYS A 297 -19.04 -4.30 -11.86
C LYS A 297 -18.28 -3.79 -13.08
N ALA A 298 -17.40 -2.83 -12.87
CA ALA A 298 -16.57 -2.22 -13.91
C ALA A 298 -15.36 -3.13 -14.21
N TYR A 299 -15.59 -4.22 -14.92
CA TYR A 299 -14.61 -5.29 -15.18
C TYR A 299 -13.65 -4.98 -16.31
N ASN A 300 -13.90 -3.93 -17.11
CA ASN A 300 -13.03 -3.55 -18.22
C ASN A 300 -11.71 -2.95 -17.71
N PRO A 301 -10.54 -3.58 -17.98
CA PRO A 301 -9.24 -3.06 -17.51
C PRO A 301 -8.88 -1.68 -18.09
N ALA A 302 -9.45 -1.29 -19.24
CA ALA A 302 -9.21 0.03 -19.83
C ALA A 302 -9.66 1.19 -18.92
N ILE A 303 -10.57 0.95 -17.98
CA ILE A 303 -10.95 1.91 -16.94
C ILE A 303 -9.71 2.31 -16.11
N MET A 304 -8.84 1.37 -15.78
CA MET A 304 -7.61 1.64 -15.04
C MET A 304 -6.57 2.39 -15.90
N THR A 305 -6.62 2.25 -17.23
CA THR A 305 -5.83 3.10 -18.14
C THR A 305 -6.25 4.56 -18.02
N PHE A 306 -7.54 4.85 -18.00
CA PHE A 306 -8.03 6.23 -17.80
C PHE A 306 -7.72 6.76 -16.41
N ALA A 307 -7.79 5.92 -15.36
CA ALA A 307 -7.35 6.28 -14.02
C ALA A 307 -5.86 6.64 -14.00
N ALA A 308 -5.02 5.85 -14.68
CA ALA A 308 -3.59 6.08 -14.77
C ALA A 308 -3.26 7.38 -15.54
N LEU A 309 -3.92 7.63 -16.66
CA LEU A 309 -3.76 8.87 -17.41
C LEU A 309 -4.21 10.09 -16.57
N ALA A 310 -5.33 9.98 -15.85
CA ALA A 310 -5.78 11.03 -14.95
C ALA A 310 -4.77 11.29 -13.83
N ALA A 311 -4.17 10.24 -13.22
CA ALA A 311 -3.14 10.38 -12.21
C ALA A 311 -1.91 11.12 -12.75
N ILE A 312 -1.44 10.75 -13.95
CA ILE A 312 -0.32 11.43 -14.62
C ILE A 312 -0.65 12.91 -14.87
N LEU A 313 -1.83 13.22 -15.40
CA LEU A 313 -2.23 14.61 -15.67
C LEU A 313 -2.33 15.43 -14.38
N LEU A 314 -2.94 14.88 -13.34
CA LEU A 314 -3.07 15.55 -12.04
C LEU A 314 -1.74 15.75 -11.33
N ALA A 315 -0.74 14.91 -11.59
CA ALA A 315 0.61 15.07 -11.06
C ALA A 315 1.27 16.42 -11.47
N PHE A 316 0.91 16.96 -12.63
CA PHE A 316 1.43 18.24 -13.10
C PHE A 316 0.59 19.45 -12.66
N VAL A 317 -0.49 19.25 -11.90
CA VAL A 317 -1.30 20.33 -11.34
C VAL A 317 -0.68 20.78 -10.03
N GLY A 318 0.18 21.82 -10.06
CA GLY A 318 0.93 22.29 -8.89
C GLY A 318 0.02 22.75 -7.74
N LYS A 319 -1.11 23.39 -8.05
CA LYS A 319 -2.14 23.75 -7.04
C LYS A 319 -2.68 22.52 -6.29
N LEU A 320 -2.85 21.38 -6.97
CA LEU A 320 -3.32 20.15 -6.32
C LEU A 320 -2.28 19.61 -5.34
N GLY A 321 -1.02 19.49 -5.77
CA GLY A 321 0.06 19.05 -4.89
C GLY A 321 0.20 19.95 -3.66
N ALA A 322 0.15 21.25 -3.86
CA ALA A 322 0.16 22.24 -2.77
C ALA A 322 -1.05 22.09 -1.84
N ALA A 323 -2.27 21.89 -2.37
CA ALA A 323 -3.47 21.68 -1.54
C ALA A 323 -3.35 20.41 -0.69
N LEU A 324 -2.81 19.34 -1.23
CA LEU A 324 -2.61 18.09 -0.51
C LEU A 324 -1.57 18.23 0.62
N SER A 325 -0.53 19.04 0.43
CA SER A 325 0.47 19.31 1.47
C SER A 325 -0.05 20.17 2.63
N THR A 326 -1.18 20.88 2.45
CA THR A 326 -1.81 21.68 3.52
C THR A 326 -2.76 20.88 4.41
N ILE A 327 -2.94 19.57 4.15
CA ILE A 327 -3.81 18.73 4.98
C ILE A 327 -3.20 18.59 6.38
N PRO A 328 -3.90 19.05 7.45
CA PRO A 328 -3.35 19.00 8.80
C PRO A 328 -3.16 17.57 9.31
N ALA A 329 -2.12 17.34 10.11
CA ALA A 329 -1.82 16.03 10.67
C ALA A 329 -2.97 15.36 11.42
N PRO A 330 -3.84 16.07 12.20
CA PRO A 330 -5.01 15.44 12.83
C PRO A 330 -5.99 14.81 11.86
N VAL A 331 -6.20 15.43 10.68
CA VAL A 331 -7.07 14.88 9.63
C VAL A 331 -6.54 13.53 9.17
N ILE A 332 -5.24 13.49 8.87
CA ILE A 332 -4.53 12.28 8.44
C ILE A 332 -4.57 11.23 9.56
N GLY A 333 -4.25 11.64 10.81
CA GLY A 333 -4.25 10.76 11.98
C GLY A 333 -5.58 10.07 12.21
N GLY A 334 -6.70 10.82 12.13
CA GLY A 334 -8.04 10.24 12.27
C GLY A 334 -8.34 9.13 11.26
N ILE A 335 -7.99 9.34 9.99
CA ILE A 335 -8.16 8.35 8.93
C ILE A 335 -7.25 7.14 9.15
N MET A 336 -6.00 7.39 9.54
CA MET A 336 -4.98 6.35 9.74
C MET A 336 -5.30 5.42 10.90
N LEU A 337 -5.98 5.88 11.95
CA LEU A 337 -6.47 5.00 13.03
C LEU A 337 -7.30 3.84 12.48
N LEU A 338 -8.21 4.15 11.55
CA LEU A 338 -9.05 3.12 10.94
C LEU A 338 -8.27 2.28 9.93
N LEU A 339 -7.48 2.91 9.07
CA LEU A 339 -6.71 2.22 8.02
C LEU A 339 -5.74 1.19 8.59
N PHE A 340 -4.95 1.55 9.59
CA PHE A 340 -4.00 0.62 10.20
C PHE A 340 -4.72 -0.52 10.93
N GLY A 341 -5.88 -0.24 11.53
CA GLY A 341 -6.75 -1.27 12.09
C GLY A 341 -7.28 -2.24 11.02
N ILE A 342 -7.71 -1.72 9.86
CA ILE A 342 -8.17 -2.53 8.74
C ILE A 342 -7.03 -3.41 8.20
N ILE A 343 -5.81 -2.87 8.02
CA ILE A 343 -4.65 -3.65 7.56
C ILE A 343 -4.37 -4.80 8.53
N ALA A 344 -4.37 -4.53 9.84
CA ALA A 344 -4.20 -5.59 10.83
C ALA A 344 -5.32 -6.65 10.74
N SER A 345 -6.57 -6.22 10.52
CA SER A 345 -7.72 -7.13 10.36
C SER A 345 -7.63 -7.99 9.10
N VAL A 346 -7.11 -7.47 7.99
CA VAL A 346 -6.87 -8.25 6.76
C VAL A 346 -5.85 -9.35 6.99
N GLY A 347 -4.79 -9.08 7.75
CA GLY A 347 -3.83 -10.12 8.14
C GLY A 347 -4.48 -11.23 9.00
N MET A 348 -5.36 -10.85 9.94
CA MET A 348 -6.13 -11.80 10.74
C MET A 348 -7.10 -12.64 9.87
N GLU A 349 -7.81 -11.97 8.96
CA GLU A 349 -8.71 -12.63 8.00
C GLU A 349 -7.95 -13.66 7.15
N THR A 350 -6.70 -13.37 6.78
CA THR A 350 -5.84 -14.32 6.04
C THR A 350 -5.63 -15.62 6.82
N LEU A 351 -5.38 -15.56 8.13
CA LEU A 351 -5.25 -16.74 8.97
C LEU A 351 -6.55 -17.53 9.04
N ILE A 352 -7.67 -16.85 9.28
CA ILE A 352 -9.00 -17.46 9.44
C ILE A 352 -9.46 -18.12 8.15
N LYS A 353 -9.39 -17.42 7.01
CA LYS A 353 -9.85 -17.94 5.71
C LYS A 353 -9.08 -19.17 5.23
N ASN A 354 -7.82 -19.27 5.62
CA ASN A 354 -6.97 -20.40 5.25
C ASN A 354 -6.95 -21.51 6.33
N GLY A 355 -7.79 -21.43 7.35
CA GLY A 355 -7.93 -22.46 8.37
C GLY A 355 -6.65 -22.69 9.18
N VAL A 356 -5.86 -21.66 9.45
CA VAL A 356 -4.64 -21.79 10.24
C VAL A 356 -5.02 -22.04 11.70
N ASP A 357 -4.73 -23.26 12.18
CA ASP A 357 -4.93 -23.60 13.58
C ASP A 357 -3.80 -23.02 14.44
N LEU A 358 -4.15 -22.07 15.30
CA LEU A 358 -3.22 -21.42 16.23
C LEU A 358 -3.02 -22.22 17.53
N ALA A 359 -3.83 -23.27 17.77
CA ALA A 359 -3.58 -24.21 18.86
C ALA A 359 -2.42 -25.16 18.55
N GLU A 360 -2.07 -25.31 17.27
CA GLU A 360 -0.88 -26.06 16.87
C GLU A 360 0.40 -25.33 17.31
N PRO A 361 1.28 -25.98 18.13
CA PRO A 361 2.46 -25.33 18.71
C PRO A 361 3.38 -24.68 17.66
N ARG A 362 3.53 -25.32 16.49
CA ARG A 362 4.33 -24.80 15.39
C ARG A 362 3.81 -23.46 14.89
N ASN A 363 2.51 -23.39 14.61
CA ASN A 363 1.87 -22.19 14.10
C ASN A 363 1.89 -21.08 15.14
N MET A 364 1.62 -21.40 16.39
CA MET A 364 1.67 -20.47 17.51
C MET A 364 3.07 -19.86 17.67
N ILE A 365 4.14 -20.65 17.60
CA ILE A 365 5.53 -20.17 17.70
C ILE A 365 5.84 -19.20 16.56
N ILE A 366 5.49 -19.55 15.31
CA ILE A 366 5.73 -18.71 14.14
C ILE A 366 5.05 -17.33 14.33
N VAL A 367 3.75 -17.35 14.64
CA VAL A 367 2.95 -16.12 14.81
C VAL A 367 3.46 -15.27 15.97
N ALA A 368 3.73 -15.89 17.13
CA ALA A 368 4.20 -15.19 18.32
C ALA A 368 5.53 -14.49 18.08
N LEU A 369 6.50 -15.17 17.46
CA LEU A 369 7.82 -14.59 17.21
C LEU A 369 7.79 -13.49 16.14
N ILE A 370 6.96 -13.63 15.08
CA ILE A 370 6.74 -12.54 14.12
C ILE A 370 6.24 -11.29 14.86
N PHE A 371 5.21 -11.42 15.71
CA PHE A 371 4.65 -10.26 16.41
C PHE A 371 5.65 -9.63 17.39
N VAL A 372 6.23 -10.42 18.27
CA VAL A 372 7.09 -9.88 19.32
C VAL A 372 8.32 -9.22 18.73
N CYS A 373 8.96 -9.83 17.73
CA CYS A 373 10.16 -9.26 17.14
C CYS A 373 9.85 -8.05 16.25
N ALA A 374 8.76 -8.07 15.47
CA ALA A 374 8.45 -6.98 14.55
C ALA A 374 7.83 -5.77 15.29
N VAL A 375 6.80 -5.98 16.13
CA VAL A 375 6.09 -4.91 16.84
C VAL A 375 6.86 -4.44 18.06
N GLY A 376 7.60 -5.34 18.73
CA GLY A 376 8.44 -5.03 19.88
C GLY A 376 9.67 -4.18 19.58
N GLY A 377 9.90 -3.84 18.29
CA GLY A 377 10.99 -2.96 17.89
C GLY A 377 12.37 -3.62 17.94
N MET A 378 12.43 -4.97 17.81
CA MET A 378 13.70 -5.69 17.71
C MET A 378 14.50 -5.23 16.50
N VAL A 379 15.77 -4.94 16.70
CA VAL A 379 16.71 -4.60 15.64
C VAL A 379 17.86 -5.61 15.67
N LEU A 380 18.10 -6.28 14.57
CA LEU A 380 19.29 -7.13 14.39
C LEU A 380 20.29 -6.34 13.54
N ASP A 381 21.35 -5.88 14.16
CA ASP A 381 22.40 -5.10 13.53
C ASP A 381 23.63 -5.97 13.31
N PHE A 382 24.04 -6.11 12.04
CA PHE A 382 25.23 -6.83 11.61
C PHE A 382 26.26 -5.87 10.96
N GLY A 383 26.35 -4.65 11.45
CA GLY A 383 27.22 -3.61 10.93
C GLY A 383 26.66 -2.93 9.67
N ALA A 384 26.94 -3.45 8.49
CA ALA A 384 26.40 -2.91 7.25
C ALA A 384 24.92 -3.27 7.00
N MET A 385 24.37 -4.20 7.78
CA MET A 385 23.02 -4.75 7.62
C MET A 385 22.22 -4.62 8.89
N SER A 386 21.10 -3.93 8.84
CA SER A 386 20.16 -3.81 9.94
C SER A 386 18.76 -4.30 9.52
N PHE A 387 18.24 -5.27 10.26
CA PHE A 387 16.89 -5.79 10.05
C PHE A 387 15.97 -5.38 11.20
N SER A 388 14.84 -4.78 10.88
CA SER A 388 13.87 -4.36 11.89
C SER A 388 12.43 -4.40 11.35
N GLY A 389 11.46 -4.24 12.24
CA GLY A 389 10.05 -4.09 11.91
C GLY A 389 9.51 -5.23 11.05
N VAL A 390 8.72 -4.89 10.03
CA VAL A 390 8.02 -5.85 9.16
C VAL A 390 8.99 -6.78 8.43
N GLY A 391 10.13 -6.25 7.96
CA GLY A 391 11.16 -7.02 7.26
C GLY A 391 11.77 -8.12 8.14
N LEU A 392 12.10 -7.78 9.39
CA LEU A 392 12.58 -8.75 10.37
C LEU A 392 11.52 -9.81 10.69
N GLY A 393 10.27 -9.39 10.89
CA GLY A 393 9.14 -10.30 11.12
C GLY A 393 8.97 -11.31 9.98
N ALA A 394 9.04 -10.85 8.73
CA ALA A 394 8.95 -11.70 7.55
C ALA A 394 10.11 -12.71 7.48
N LEU A 395 11.35 -12.27 7.71
CA LEU A 395 12.53 -13.15 7.71
C LEU A 395 12.42 -14.23 8.81
N ILE A 396 12.03 -13.85 10.03
CA ILE A 396 11.82 -14.78 11.14
C ILE A 396 10.73 -15.78 10.78
N GLY A 397 9.58 -15.32 10.27
CA GLY A 397 8.49 -16.19 9.89
C GLY A 397 8.87 -17.22 8.83
N ILE A 398 9.56 -16.77 7.77
CA ILE A 398 10.06 -17.65 6.70
C ILE A 398 11.05 -18.66 7.26
N THR A 399 12.02 -18.22 8.05
CA THR A 399 13.05 -19.07 8.63
C THR A 399 12.42 -20.15 9.52
N LEU A 400 11.53 -19.77 10.43
CA LEU A 400 10.84 -20.71 11.31
C LEU A 400 9.95 -21.68 10.52
N ASN A 401 9.26 -21.19 9.49
CA ASN A 401 8.44 -22.05 8.64
C ASN A 401 9.27 -23.14 7.92
N LEU A 402 10.53 -22.83 7.56
CA LEU A 402 11.40 -23.77 6.89
C LEU A 402 12.10 -24.74 7.86
N VAL A 403 12.43 -24.27 9.07
CA VAL A 403 13.21 -25.04 10.07
C VAL A 403 12.33 -25.89 10.97
N LEU A 404 11.17 -25.37 11.40
CA LEU A 404 10.30 -26.11 12.32
C LEU A 404 9.66 -27.33 11.64
N PRO A 405 9.64 -28.50 12.30
CA PRO A 405 9.05 -29.70 11.75
C PRO A 405 7.54 -29.49 11.49
N LYS A 406 7.05 -30.07 10.42
CA LYS A 406 5.59 -30.14 10.19
C LYS A 406 5.01 -31.11 11.22
N THR A 407 4.04 -30.66 11.99
CA THR A 407 3.37 -31.50 12.95
C THR A 407 2.63 -32.60 12.18
N LYS A 408 2.95 -33.86 12.44
CA LYS A 408 2.09 -34.98 12.02
C LYS A 408 0.83 -34.85 12.87
N HIS A 409 -0.36 -34.83 12.25
CA HIS A 409 -1.58 -35.01 12.98
C HIS A 409 -1.40 -36.32 13.81
N PHE A 410 -1.35 -36.16 15.12
CA PHE A 410 -1.61 -37.29 16.01
C PHE A 410 -3.11 -37.56 15.88
N ASP A 411 -3.49 -38.44 14.95
CA ASP A 411 -4.79 -39.06 14.96
C ASP A 411 -4.83 -39.95 16.20
N GLY A 412 -5.26 -39.39 17.32
CA GLY A 412 -5.29 -40.12 18.55
C GLY A 412 -5.77 -39.29 19.72
N TYR A 413 -7.09 -39.12 19.82
CA TYR A 413 -7.92 -39.38 21.03
C TYR A 413 -9.38 -39.20 20.62
#